data_6b2477f37ef9a0ae751a6a1f3107669f
#
_entry.id   6b2477f37ef9a0ae751a6a1f3107669f
#
_cell.length_a   1.000
_cell.length_b   1.000
_cell.length_c   1.000
_cell.angle_alpha   90.00
_cell.angle_beta   90.00
_cell.angle_gamma   90.00
#
_symmetry.space_group_name_H-M   'P 1'
#
loop_
_entity.id
_entity.type
_entity.pdbx_description
1 polymer ?
#
loop_
_entity_poly.entity_id
_entity_poly.type
_entity_poly.pdbx_seq_one_letter_code
_entity_poly.pdbx_strand_id
1 'polypeptide(L)'
;PVGRYVASLCKEAGFNLEDCYRTNVFKYRPPENDIKRAAETGHTIEAGLEQLWGEIYACKPNVILLLGSTALKYVCGKDGIGKWRGSILPTQQGGFKTVSTYHPGSIITPRKGEAADASSAVFIKLDFVRAYEESHYPSIRTPHRILQIAKSDLDVYNFLESNRSRSICAVDIETIKSVPS
;
A
#
# COMPACT_ATOMS: atom_id res chain seq x y z
N PRO A 1 16.33 -5.44 14.19
CA PRO A 1 16.73 -4.89 12.88
C PRO A 1 15.54 -4.22 12.15
N VAL A 2 14.41 -4.91 11.95
CA VAL A 2 13.25 -4.38 11.20
C VAL A 2 12.68 -3.11 11.83
N GLY A 3 12.49 -3.07 13.14
CA GLY A 3 11.93 -1.89 13.82
C GLY A 3 12.78 -0.63 13.63
N ARG A 4 14.12 -0.75 13.66
CA ARG A 4 15.02 0.39 13.39
C ARG A 4 14.90 0.88 11.94
N TYR A 5 14.73 -0.02 10.99
CA TYR A 5 14.53 0.33 9.59
C TYR A 5 13.18 1.02 9.37
N VAL A 6 12.11 0.52 10.01
CA VAL A 6 10.80 1.20 9.98
C VAL A 6 10.90 2.62 10.57
N ALA A 7 11.59 2.80 11.69
CA ALA A 7 11.80 4.12 12.28
C ALA A 7 12.58 5.06 11.33
N SER A 8 13.59 4.56 10.62
CA SER A 8 14.31 5.33 9.59
C SER A 8 13.38 5.74 8.45
N LEU A 9 12.54 4.83 7.95
CA LEU A 9 11.56 5.11 6.90
C LEU A 9 10.55 6.17 7.32
N CYS A 10 10.04 6.11 8.55
CA CYS A 10 9.14 7.13 9.10
C CYS A 10 9.83 8.51 9.10
N LYS A 11 11.06 8.58 9.62
CA LYS A 11 11.83 9.82 9.67
C LYS A 11 12.12 10.39 8.28
N GLU A 12 12.50 9.54 7.33
CA GLU A 12 12.71 9.94 5.94
C GLU A 12 11.42 10.45 5.28
N ALA A 13 10.26 9.91 5.67
CA ALA A 13 8.95 10.33 5.19
C ALA A 13 8.40 11.59 5.89
N GLY A 14 9.07 12.09 6.95
CA GLY A 14 8.72 13.33 7.64
C GLY A 14 7.91 13.18 8.93
N PHE A 15 7.82 11.97 9.52
CA PHE A 15 7.12 11.73 10.79
C PHE A 15 7.91 10.80 11.72
N ASN A 16 7.51 10.70 12.99
CA ASN A 16 8.16 9.81 13.95
C ASN A 16 7.32 8.56 14.17
N LEU A 17 8.00 7.42 14.30
CA LEU A 17 7.35 6.14 14.64
C LEU A 17 6.68 6.18 16.02
N GLU A 18 7.19 7.01 16.93
CA GLU A 18 6.64 7.21 18.28
C GLU A 18 5.23 7.84 18.26
N ASP A 19 4.92 8.63 17.23
CA ASP A 19 3.62 9.27 17.05
C ASP A 19 2.59 8.32 16.42
N CYS A 20 2.97 7.07 16.11
CA CYS A 20 2.14 6.09 15.46
C CYS A 20 1.65 5.02 16.43
N TYR A 21 0.36 4.70 16.39
CA TYR A 21 -0.13 3.47 17.00
C TYR A 21 0.36 2.27 16.19
N ARG A 22 0.94 1.29 16.86
CA ARG A 22 1.54 0.10 16.23
C ARG A 22 0.85 -1.16 16.71
N THR A 23 0.42 -1.97 15.78
CA THR A 23 -0.27 -3.22 16.08
C THR A 23 0.00 -4.28 15.00
N ASN A 24 -0.50 -5.47 15.21
CA ASN A 24 -0.41 -6.59 14.28
C ASN A 24 -1.79 -7.22 14.08
N VAL A 25 -1.98 -7.84 12.90
CA VAL A 25 -3.16 -8.66 12.59
C VAL A 25 -3.30 -9.80 13.57
N PHE A 26 -2.20 -10.47 13.88
CA PHE A 26 -2.14 -11.54 14.85
C PHE A 26 -1.26 -11.13 16.04
N LYS A 27 -1.79 -11.25 17.27
CA LYS A 27 -1.14 -10.72 18.48
C LYS A 27 -0.03 -11.63 19.03
N TYR A 28 -0.02 -12.87 18.63
CA TYR A 28 0.91 -13.88 19.11
C TYR A 28 1.83 -14.32 17.98
N ARG A 29 3.11 -14.47 18.25
CA ARG A 29 4.06 -14.90 17.22
C ARG A 29 3.88 -16.39 16.94
N PRO A 30 3.42 -16.77 15.73
CA PRO A 30 3.28 -18.16 15.36
C PRO A 30 4.66 -18.81 15.19
N PRO A 31 4.76 -20.16 15.33
CA PRO A 31 5.97 -20.90 15.05
C PRO A 31 6.53 -20.55 13.67
N GLU A 32 7.85 -20.43 13.58
CA GLU A 32 8.57 -20.05 12.35
C GLU A 32 8.06 -18.76 11.67
N ASN A 33 7.27 -17.97 12.39
CA ASN A 33 6.62 -16.76 11.85
C ASN A 33 5.66 -17.06 10.67
N ASP A 34 5.11 -18.29 10.62
CA ASP A 34 4.11 -18.70 9.63
C ASP A 34 2.69 -18.54 10.20
N ILE A 35 1.94 -17.61 9.63
CA ILE A 35 0.55 -17.33 10.07
C ILE A 35 -0.37 -18.54 9.90
N LYS A 36 -0.07 -19.48 9.01
CA LYS A 36 -0.85 -20.71 8.85
C LYS A 36 -0.76 -21.63 10.07
N ARG A 37 0.30 -21.48 10.86
CA ARG A 37 0.52 -22.20 12.11
C ARG A 37 0.02 -21.42 13.35
N ALA A 38 -0.77 -20.39 13.14
CA ALA A 38 -1.31 -19.56 14.23
C ALA A 38 -2.07 -20.37 15.27
N ALA A 39 -2.84 -21.38 14.84
CA ALA A 39 -3.61 -22.27 15.74
C ALA A 39 -2.72 -23.00 16.76
N GLU A 40 -1.44 -23.26 16.43
CA GLU A 40 -0.51 -23.92 17.34
C GLU A 40 -0.15 -23.05 18.57
N THR A 41 -0.45 -21.75 18.56
CA THR A 41 -0.26 -20.85 19.70
C THR A 41 -1.38 -20.93 20.72
N GLY A 42 -2.47 -21.69 20.44
CA GLY A 42 -3.69 -21.70 21.24
C GLY A 42 -4.60 -20.49 21.01
N HIS A 43 -4.28 -19.64 20.02
CA HIS A 43 -5.04 -18.43 19.67
C HIS A 43 -5.48 -18.47 18.22
N THR A 44 -6.65 -17.93 17.93
CA THR A 44 -7.21 -17.88 16.59
C THR A 44 -6.88 -16.55 15.89
N ILE A 45 -6.88 -16.58 14.55
CA ILE A 45 -6.72 -15.36 13.76
C ILE A 45 -7.91 -14.44 13.99
N GLU A 46 -9.10 -15.01 14.13
CA GLU A 46 -10.37 -14.28 14.35
C GLU A 46 -10.31 -13.45 15.63
N ALA A 47 -9.85 -14.03 16.74
CA ALA A 47 -9.67 -13.28 17.99
C ALA A 47 -8.64 -12.15 17.87
N GLY A 48 -7.57 -12.37 17.09
CA GLY A 48 -6.59 -11.34 16.78
C GLY A 48 -7.17 -10.20 15.93
N LEU A 49 -8.04 -10.54 14.97
CA LEU A 49 -8.76 -9.57 14.15
C LEU A 49 -9.79 -8.77 14.95
N GLU A 50 -10.55 -9.40 15.82
CA GLU A 50 -11.50 -8.72 16.71
C GLU A 50 -10.79 -7.67 17.56
N GLN A 51 -9.67 -8.03 18.17
CA GLN A 51 -8.84 -7.09 18.91
C GLN A 51 -8.31 -5.96 18.01
N LEU A 52 -7.81 -6.28 16.81
CA LEU A 52 -7.32 -5.29 15.86
C LEU A 52 -8.40 -4.26 15.49
N TRP A 53 -9.62 -4.72 15.20
CA TRP A 53 -10.71 -3.81 14.88
C TRP A 53 -11.08 -2.93 16.07
N GLY A 54 -11.10 -3.46 17.28
CA GLY A 54 -11.28 -2.67 18.51
C GLY A 54 -10.23 -1.55 18.63
N GLU A 55 -8.95 -1.87 18.38
CA GLU A 55 -7.85 -0.90 18.41
C GLU A 55 -8.02 0.18 17.32
N ILE A 56 -8.38 -0.20 16.09
CA ILE A 56 -8.60 0.74 14.99
C ILE A 56 -9.76 1.69 15.30
N TYR A 57 -10.89 1.17 15.81
CA TYR A 57 -12.04 1.99 16.17
C TYR A 57 -11.76 2.93 17.36
N ALA A 58 -10.94 2.50 18.31
CA ALA A 58 -10.52 3.34 19.42
C ALA A 58 -9.55 4.45 18.99
N CYS A 59 -8.59 4.11 18.12
CA CYS A 59 -7.58 5.04 17.62
C CYS A 59 -8.15 6.06 16.62
N LYS A 60 -9.13 5.68 15.79
CA LYS A 60 -9.73 6.49 14.71
C LYS A 60 -8.67 7.14 13.81
N PRO A 61 -7.78 6.36 13.21
CA PRO A 61 -6.68 6.91 12.43
C PRO A 61 -7.16 7.55 11.13
N ASN A 62 -6.51 8.61 10.69
CA ASN A 62 -6.73 9.20 9.36
C ASN A 62 -6.25 8.27 8.24
N VAL A 63 -5.21 7.48 8.51
CA VAL A 63 -4.68 6.48 7.57
C VAL A 63 -4.09 5.29 8.34
N ILE A 64 -4.19 4.11 7.75
CA ILE A 64 -3.56 2.89 8.25
C ILE A 64 -2.49 2.46 7.24
N LEU A 65 -1.23 2.42 7.65
CA LEU A 65 -0.14 1.90 6.83
C LEU A 65 -0.03 0.37 7.03
N LEU A 66 -0.34 -0.38 5.98
CA LEU A 66 -0.34 -1.85 5.98
C LEU A 66 1.01 -2.38 5.50
N LEU A 67 1.73 -3.07 6.37
CA LEU A 67 3.05 -3.63 6.08
C LEU A 67 2.94 -5.10 5.66
N GLY A 68 2.97 -5.34 4.36
CA GLY A 68 3.00 -6.67 3.76
C GLY A 68 1.64 -7.28 3.42
N SER A 69 1.69 -8.46 2.78
CA SER A 69 0.51 -9.15 2.23
C SER A 69 -0.49 -9.61 3.29
N THR A 70 -0.03 -10.01 4.46
CA THR A 70 -0.91 -10.45 5.57
C THR A 70 -1.80 -9.30 6.03
N ALA A 71 -1.23 -8.11 6.28
CA ALA A 71 -2.00 -6.94 6.68
C ALA A 71 -2.99 -6.53 5.59
N LEU A 72 -2.55 -6.49 4.32
CA LEU A 72 -3.42 -6.18 3.18
C LEU A 72 -4.61 -7.15 3.09
N LYS A 73 -4.35 -8.45 3.20
CA LYS A 73 -5.39 -9.49 3.10
C LYS A 73 -6.47 -9.33 4.18
N TYR A 74 -6.06 -9.26 5.44
CA TYR A 74 -7.00 -9.27 6.56
C TYR A 74 -7.67 -7.91 6.81
N VAL A 75 -7.05 -6.80 6.43
CA VAL A 75 -7.61 -5.46 6.63
C VAL A 75 -8.42 -4.99 5.42
N CYS A 76 -7.97 -5.26 4.20
CA CYS A 76 -8.62 -4.80 2.97
C CYS A 76 -9.26 -5.92 2.14
N GLY A 77 -9.08 -7.20 2.49
CA GLY A 77 -9.60 -8.33 1.70
C GLY A 77 -8.94 -8.46 0.32
N LYS A 78 -7.69 -7.99 0.16
CA LYS A 78 -6.97 -7.99 -1.11
C LYS A 78 -5.76 -8.90 -1.04
N ASP A 79 -5.52 -9.64 -2.12
CA ASP A 79 -4.32 -10.46 -2.29
C ASP A 79 -3.37 -9.84 -3.33
N GLY A 80 -2.07 -10.17 -3.23
CA GLY A 80 -1.06 -9.71 -4.18
C GLY A 80 -0.53 -8.31 -3.86
N ILE A 81 0.33 -8.20 -2.85
CA ILE A 81 0.89 -6.91 -2.39
C ILE A 81 1.57 -6.12 -3.52
N GLY A 82 2.23 -6.78 -4.48
CA GLY A 82 2.84 -6.11 -5.64
C GLY A 82 1.84 -5.35 -6.50
N LYS A 83 0.59 -5.83 -6.59
CA LYS A 83 -0.49 -5.17 -7.32
C LYS A 83 -1.09 -3.98 -6.56
N TRP A 84 -1.12 -4.06 -5.25
CA TRP A 84 -1.86 -3.11 -4.41
C TRP A 84 -0.98 -2.16 -3.61
N ARG A 85 0.35 -2.34 -3.60
CA ARG A 85 1.25 -1.43 -2.91
C ARG A 85 1.08 0.01 -3.40
N GLY A 86 1.18 0.95 -2.49
CA GLY A 86 0.97 2.38 -2.78
C GLY A 86 -0.48 2.77 -3.11
N SER A 87 -1.41 1.84 -3.21
CA SER A 87 -2.83 2.15 -3.44
C SER A 87 -3.50 2.63 -2.15
N ILE A 88 -4.42 3.58 -2.32
CA ILE A 88 -5.33 4.00 -1.26
C ILE A 88 -6.58 3.13 -1.35
N LEU A 89 -6.84 2.36 -0.30
CA LEU A 89 -7.95 1.43 -0.24
C LEU A 89 -8.77 1.66 1.04
N PRO A 90 -10.07 1.45 1.01
CA PRO A 90 -10.86 1.36 2.23
C PRO A 90 -10.60 0.03 2.94
N THR A 91 -10.70 0.03 4.27
CA THR A 91 -10.76 -1.21 5.05
C THR A 91 -12.07 -1.95 4.81
N GLN A 92 -12.09 -3.28 5.05
CA GLN A 92 -13.31 -4.09 4.96
C GLN A 92 -14.39 -3.66 5.96
N GLN A 93 -13.99 -3.15 7.10
CA GLN A 93 -14.89 -2.65 8.15
C GLN A 93 -14.57 -1.18 8.42
N GLY A 94 -15.60 -0.37 8.65
CA GLY A 94 -15.48 1.03 9.03
C GLY A 94 -14.99 1.99 7.94
N GLY A 95 -14.59 1.49 6.77
CA GLY A 95 -14.19 2.33 5.64
C GLY A 95 -12.95 3.20 5.89
N PHE A 96 -12.11 2.85 6.87
CA PHE A 96 -10.87 3.59 7.15
C PHE A 96 -9.93 3.55 5.95
N LYS A 97 -9.26 4.65 5.72
CA LYS A 97 -8.29 4.80 4.64
C LYS A 97 -7.01 4.03 4.95
N THR A 98 -6.51 3.31 3.96
CA THR A 98 -5.24 2.56 4.08
C THR A 98 -4.27 2.91 2.95
N VAL A 99 -2.99 2.78 3.23
CA VAL A 99 -1.92 2.68 2.23
C VAL A 99 -1.19 1.36 2.48
N SER A 100 -1.02 0.55 1.45
CA SER A 100 -0.32 -0.74 1.58
C SER A 100 1.08 -0.67 0.98
N THR A 101 2.04 -1.38 1.59
CA THR A 101 3.41 -1.48 1.11
C THR A 101 3.99 -2.87 1.34
N TYR A 102 5.12 -3.18 0.72
CA TYR A 102 5.89 -4.38 1.04
C TYR A 102 6.28 -4.41 2.51
N HIS A 103 6.44 -5.60 3.07
CA HIS A 103 6.90 -5.72 4.44
C HIS A 103 8.40 -5.35 4.52
N PRO A 104 8.80 -4.35 5.34
CA PRO A 104 10.19 -3.90 5.41
C PRO A 104 11.19 -5.02 5.76
N GLY A 105 10.73 -6.07 6.43
CA GLY A 105 11.53 -7.25 6.73
C GLY A 105 12.00 -8.03 5.49
N SER A 106 11.30 -7.97 4.37
CA SER A 106 11.71 -8.65 3.14
C SER A 106 12.98 -8.05 2.52
N ILE A 107 13.24 -6.77 2.81
CA ILE A 107 14.46 -6.08 2.34
C ILE A 107 15.65 -6.40 3.24
N ILE A 108 15.45 -6.44 4.57
CA ILE A 108 16.55 -6.63 5.53
C ILE A 108 16.93 -8.09 5.66
N THR A 109 15.95 -8.98 5.54
CA THR A 109 16.11 -10.43 5.68
C THR A 109 15.45 -11.11 4.48
N PRO A 110 16.03 -11.02 3.28
CA PRO A 110 15.51 -11.72 2.12
C PRO A 110 15.49 -13.23 2.42
N ARG A 111 14.56 -13.93 1.82
CA ARG A 111 14.50 -15.38 1.96
C ARG A 111 15.79 -16.00 1.41
N LYS A 112 16.16 -17.16 1.96
CA LYS A 112 17.37 -17.88 1.53
C LYS A 112 17.32 -18.11 0.01
N GLY A 113 18.28 -17.54 -0.73
CA GLY A 113 18.33 -17.61 -2.20
C GLY A 113 17.70 -16.44 -2.96
N GLU A 114 17.04 -15.50 -2.28
CA GLU A 114 16.54 -14.27 -2.88
C GLU A 114 17.52 -13.11 -2.63
N ALA A 115 17.87 -12.37 -3.67
CA ALA A 115 18.59 -11.11 -3.51
C ALA A 115 17.60 -10.04 -2.97
N ALA A 116 18.11 -9.14 -2.13
CA ALA A 116 17.31 -7.96 -1.76
C ALA A 116 16.99 -7.14 -3.01
N ASP A 117 15.71 -7.01 -3.33
CA ASP A 117 15.29 -6.21 -4.46
C ASP A 117 15.40 -4.72 -4.13
N ALA A 118 16.39 -4.05 -4.72
CA ALA A 118 16.63 -2.62 -4.52
C ALA A 118 15.42 -1.76 -4.92
N SER A 119 14.67 -2.18 -5.94
CA SER A 119 13.45 -1.46 -6.35
C SER A 119 12.36 -1.51 -5.29
N SER A 120 12.22 -2.63 -4.58
CA SER A 120 11.30 -2.74 -3.45
C SER A 120 11.63 -1.77 -2.31
N ALA A 121 12.90 -1.45 -2.06
CA ALA A 121 13.31 -0.47 -1.06
C ALA A 121 12.83 0.95 -1.43
N VAL A 122 12.98 1.32 -2.71
CA VAL A 122 12.49 2.61 -3.23
C VAL A 122 10.97 2.69 -3.10
N PHE A 123 10.27 1.64 -3.48
CA PHE A 123 8.81 1.61 -3.38
C PHE A 123 8.31 1.73 -1.93
N ILE A 124 8.95 1.06 -0.98
CA ILE A 124 8.59 1.19 0.43
C ILE A 124 8.72 2.66 0.88
N LYS A 125 9.81 3.34 0.52
CA LYS A 125 10.01 4.76 0.86
C LYS A 125 8.88 5.63 0.30
N LEU A 126 8.55 5.48 -0.97
CA LEU A 126 7.46 6.22 -1.62
C LEU A 126 6.11 5.96 -0.94
N ASP A 127 5.84 4.73 -0.55
CA ASP A 127 4.59 4.37 0.13
C ASP A 127 4.50 4.95 1.54
N PHE A 128 5.62 5.07 2.27
CA PHE A 128 5.69 5.75 3.57
C PHE A 128 5.44 7.25 3.43
N VAL A 129 6.04 7.91 2.44
CA VAL A 129 5.77 9.32 2.13
C VAL A 129 4.29 9.52 1.81
N ARG A 130 3.73 8.66 0.97
CA ARG A 130 2.29 8.70 0.64
C ARG A 130 1.42 8.52 1.87
N ALA A 131 1.74 7.59 2.76
CA ALA A 131 1.00 7.38 4.00
C ALA A 131 1.04 8.63 4.89
N TYR A 132 2.18 9.31 4.95
CA TYR A 132 2.30 10.57 5.68
C TYR A 132 1.43 11.67 5.07
N GLU A 133 1.47 11.87 3.76
CA GLU A 133 0.61 12.82 3.06
C GLU A 133 -0.88 12.53 3.31
N GLU A 134 -1.27 11.27 3.27
CA GLU A 134 -2.64 10.82 3.53
C GLU A 134 -3.04 10.94 5.01
N SER A 135 -2.11 11.02 5.95
CA SER A 135 -2.39 11.14 7.38
C SER A 135 -3.02 12.48 7.77
N HIS A 136 -2.89 13.51 6.94
CA HIS A 136 -3.38 14.84 7.24
C HIS A 136 -4.91 14.98 7.18
N TYR A 137 -5.62 13.99 6.63
CA TYR A 137 -7.08 14.02 6.51
C TYR A 137 -7.67 12.59 6.47
N PRO A 138 -8.88 12.37 7.02
CA PRO A 138 -9.46 11.03 7.12
C PRO A 138 -10.11 10.54 5.82
N SER A 139 -10.56 11.46 4.95
CA SER A 139 -11.34 11.11 3.76
C SER A 139 -10.47 10.47 2.67
N ILE A 140 -11.05 9.53 1.93
CA ILE A 140 -10.46 9.02 0.69
C ILE A 140 -10.80 10.02 -0.41
N ARG A 141 -9.77 10.73 -0.91
CA ARG A 141 -9.92 11.67 -2.02
C ARG A 141 -9.76 10.93 -3.34
N THR A 142 -10.83 10.87 -4.12
CA THR A 142 -10.77 10.32 -5.46
C THR A 142 -10.41 11.46 -6.42
N PRO A 143 -9.29 11.36 -7.15
CA PRO A 143 -8.95 12.36 -8.15
C PRO A 143 -10.01 12.37 -9.24
N HIS A 144 -10.41 13.58 -9.67
CA HIS A 144 -11.27 13.74 -10.82
C HIS A 144 -10.54 13.24 -12.07
N ARG A 145 -11.08 12.21 -12.70
CA ARG A 145 -10.52 11.62 -13.92
C ARG A 145 -11.47 11.85 -15.07
N ILE A 146 -10.94 12.35 -16.18
CA ILE A 146 -11.67 12.48 -17.43
C ILE A 146 -11.06 11.43 -18.37
N LEU A 147 -11.89 10.52 -18.86
CA LEU A 147 -11.53 9.58 -19.92
C LEU A 147 -12.09 10.10 -21.23
N GLN A 148 -11.20 10.35 -22.18
CA GLN A 148 -11.57 10.70 -23.56
C GLN A 148 -10.99 9.65 -24.51
N ILE A 149 -11.84 9.10 -25.36
CA ILE A 149 -11.44 8.17 -26.42
C ILE A 149 -11.43 8.97 -27.72
N ALA A 150 -10.23 9.25 -28.24
CA ALA A 150 -10.08 9.92 -29.53
C ALA A 150 -10.57 9.01 -30.67
N LYS A 151 -11.34 9.56 -31.58
CA LYS A 151 -11.84 8.87 -32.77
C LYS A 151 -11.20 9.41 -34.06
N SER A 152 -10.46 10.50 -33.94
CA SER A 152 -9.76 11.17 -35.03
C SER A 152 -8.50 11.85 -34.54
N ASP A 153 -7.58 12.18 -35.45
CA ASP A 153 -6.39 12.97 -35.16
C ASP A 153 -6.73 14.35 -34.58
N LEU A 154 -7.85 14.92 -35.00
CA LEU A 154 -8.34 16.20 -34.50
C LEU A 154 -8.73 16.09 -33.02
N ASP A 155 -9.31 14.97 -32.59
CA ASP A 155 -9.62 14.76 -31.17
C ASP A 155 -8.35 14.70 -30.32
N VAL A 156 -7.31 14.04 -30.82
CA VAL A 156 -6.00 13.99 -30.18
C VAL A 156 -5.40 15.40 -30.06
N TYR A 157 -5.42 16.15 -31.17
CA TYR A 157 -4.92 17.51 -31.18
C TYR A 157 -5.65 18.40 -30.18
N ASN A 158 -6.98 18.39 -30.19
CA ASN A 158 -7.80 19.16 -29.27
C ASN A 158 -7.56 18.80 -27.81
N PHE A 159 -7.38 17.51 -27.51
CA PHE A 159 -7.02 17.04 -26.17
C PHE A 159 -5.66 17.59 -25.73
N LEU A 160 -4.66 17.52 -26.57
CA LEU A 160 -3.31 18.04 -26.29
C LEU A 160 -3.33 19.55 -26.06
N GLU A 161 -4.02 20.30 -26.93
CA GLU A 161 -4.15 21.76 -26.78
C GLU A 161 -4.89 22.15 -25.50
N SER A 162 -5.98 21.47 -25.16
CA SER A 162 -6.73 21.75 -23.93
C SER A 162 -5.95 21.45 -22.65
N ASN A 163 -4.90 20.63 -22.74
CA ASN A 163 -4.06 20.25 -21.61
C ASN A 163 -2.63 20.86 -21.67
N ARG A 164 -2.37 21.78 -22.60
CA ARG A 164 -1.04 22.38 -22.85
C ARG A 164 -0.44 23.06 -21.61
N SER A 165 -1.27 23.60 -20.73
CA SER A 165 -0.85 24.26 -19.49
C SER A 165 -0.54 23.30 -18.33
N ARG A 166 -0.70 21.98 -18.52
CA ARG A 166 -0.37 21.00 -17.48
C ARG A 166 1.13 20.85 -17.33
N SER A 167 1.59 20.82 -16.10
CA SER A 167 3.04 20.71 -15.77
C SER A 167 3.60 19.30 -15.99
N ILE A 168 2.75 18.26 -16.04
CA ILE A 168 3.15 16.86 -16.21
C ILE A 168 2.20 16.18 -17.19
N CYS A 169 2.76 15.51 -18.18
CA CYS A 169 2.06 14.62 -19.11
C CYS A 169 2.78 13.27 -19.13
N ALA A 170 2.05 12.18 -18.94
CA ALA A 170 2.55 10.83 -19.16
C ALA A 170 1.97 10.31 -20.48
N VAL A 171 2.82 9.80 -21.34
CA VAL A 171 2.43 9.24 -22.64
C VAL A 171 2.86 7.79 -22.68
N ASP A 172 1.93 6.90 -23.02
CA ASP A 172 2.19 5.50 -23.31
C ASP A 172 1.73 5.20 -24.74
N ILE A 173 2.53 4.47 -25.48
CA ILE A 173 2.26 4.13 -26.88
C ILE A 173 2.30 2.62 -27.03
N GLU A 174 1.14 2.04 -27.34
CA GLU A 174 1.04 0.63 -27.68
C GLU A 174 0.98 0.46 -29.20
N THR A 175 1.87 -0.35 -29.74
CA THR A 175 1.85 -0.72 -31.15
C THR A 175 1.02 -1.99 -31.35
N ILE A 176 0.00 -1.91 -32.17
CA ILE A 176 -0.73 -3.10 -32.63
C ILE A 176 0.23 -3.87 -33.55
N LYS A 177 0.59 -5.11 -33.17
CA LYS A 177 1.27 -6.00 -34.12
C LYS A 177 0.35 -6.19 -35.31
N SER A 178 0.77 -5.75 -36.48
CA SER A 178 0.08 -6.10 -37.73
C SER A 178 0.00 -7.62 -37.83
N VAL A 179 -1.21 -8.15 -37.87
CA VAL A 179 -1.39 -9.56 -38.22
C VAL A 179 -0.82 -9.74 -39.63
N PRO A 180 0.14 -10.65 -39.88
CA PRO A 180 0.59 -10.91 -41.20
C PRO A 180 -0.61 -11.39 -42.04
N SER A 181 -0.82 -10.74 -43.15
CA SER A 181 -1.79 -11.13 -44.21
C SER A 181 -1.45 -12.48 -44.82
#